data_1e5898c41de2831456a41bab16718b07
#
_entry.id   1e5898c41de2831456a41bab16718b07
#
_cell.length_a   1.000
_cell.length_b   1.000
_cell.length_c   1.000
_cell.angle_alpha   90.00
_cell.angle_beta   90.00
_cell.angle_gamma   90.00
#
_symmetry.space_group_name_H-M   'P 1'
#
loop_
_entity.id
_entity.type
_entity.pdbx_description
1 polymer ?
#
loop_
_entity_poly.entity_id
_entity_poly.type
_entity_poly.pdbx_seq_one_letter_code
_entity_poly.pdbx_strand_id
1 'polypeptide(L)'
;RAIALLGLILLPAAAIEAALAPTVQSVIDMAVFQRFAGLVILTVAAKTASARVGEWLPRPAVIIGLGLVASLQPAGAAVTFVADPGLVARGVAAAGVGVGFAMLVAALGPVLQESVDLDLFRFGSAVALGMLALSVLGLVPTEAPVALGVLCVTAVFSFDPDAASAAEADDDADPRADAAASDEADGA
;
A
#
# COMPACT_ATOMS: atom_id res chain seq x y z
N ARG A 1 8.68 -14.95 -5.74
CA ARG A 1 8.64 -15.22 -7.20
C ARG A 1 7.52 -14.41 -7.87
N ALA A 2 6.27 -14.42 -7.38
CA ALA A 2 5.15 -13.67 -7.95
C ALA A 2 5.44 -12.15 -8.07
N ILE A 3 5.98 -11.52 -7.02
CA ILE A 3 6.32 -10.09 -7.01
C ILE A 3 7.38 -9.75 -8.08
N ALA A 4 8.39 -10.61 -8.26
CA ALA A 4 9.41 -10.40 -9.28
C ALA A 4 8.83 -10.48 -10.70
N LEU A 5 7.90 -11.42 -10.95
CA LEU A 5 7.19 -11.53 -12.23
C LEU A 5 6.30 -10.32 -12.50
N LEU A 6 5.57 -9.85 -11.46
CA LEU A 6 4.78 -8.63 -11.56
C LEU A 6 5.66 -7.42 -11.85
N GLY A 7 6.81 -7.29 -11.19
CA GLY A 7 7.78 -6.23 -11.44
C GLY A 7 8.31 -6.23 -12.88
N LEU A 8 8.56 -7.41 -13.44
CA LEU A 8 9.02 -7.57 -14.83
C LEU A 8 7.99 -7.05 -15.85
N ILE A 9 6.70 -7.10 -15.51
CA ILE A 9 5.61 -6.56 -16.36
C ILE A 9 5.38 -5.08 -16.05
N LEU A 10 5.43 -4.70 -14.77
CA LEU A 10 5.09 -3.36 -14.31
C LEU A 10 6.11 -2.31 -14.78
N LEU A 11 7.40 -2.63 -14.79
CA LEU A 11 8.44 -1.67 -15.20
C LEU A 11 8.35 -1.28 -16.68
N PRO A 12 8.21 -2.20 -17.64
CA PRO A 12 7.97 -1.83 -19.03
C PRO A 12 6.64 -1.10 -19.23
N ALA A 13 5.58 -1.50 -18.53
CA ALA A 13 4.29 -0.80 -18.58
C ALA A 13 4.43 0.64 -18.10
N ALA A 14 5.11 0.90 -16.99
CA ALA A 14 5.39 2.23 -16.48
C ALA A 14 6.20 3.09 -17.47
N ALA A 15 7.14 2.49 -18.20
CA ALA A 15 7.88 3.18 -19.25
C ALA A 15 6.97 3.61 -20.40
N ILE A 16 6.07 2.74 -20.84
CA ILE A 16 5.09 3.03 -21.90
C ILE A 16 4.10 4.12 -21.42
N GLU A 17 3.58 4.00 -20.22
CA GLU A 17 2.68 4.98 -19.62
C GLU A 17 3.34 6.37 -19.52
N ALA A 18 4.59 6.41 -19.07
CA ALA A 18 5.35 7.66 -18.98
C ALA A 18 5.57 8.31 -20.36
N ALA A 19 5.85 7.50 -21.39
CA ALA A 19 6.00 8.00 -22.76
C ALA A 19 4.67 8.51 -23.35
N LEU A 20 3.53 7.96 -22.89
CA LEU A 20 2.19 8.38 -23.30
C LEU A 20 1.59 9.48 -22.40
N ALA A 21 2.27 9.88 -21.32
CA ALA A 21 1.75 10.85 -20.35
C ALA A 21 1.21 12.14 -20.98
N PRO A 22 1.85 12.78 -21.99
CA PRO A 22 1.30 13.96 -22.64
C PRO A 22 0.00 13.67 -23.42
N THR A 23 -0.10 12.50 -24.03
CA THR A 23 -1.35 12.05 -24.69
C THR A 23 -2.47 11.91 -23.68
N VAL A 24 -2.20 11.26 -22.55
CA VAL A 24 -3.17 11.10 -21.46
C VAL A 24 -3.60 12.46 -20.92
N GLN A 25 -2.66 13.39 -20.69
CA GLN A 25 -2.95 14.74 -20.23
C GLN A 25 -3.77 15.57 -21.23
N SER A 26 -3.68 15.28 -22.53
CA SER A 26 -4.46 15.99 -23.55
C SER A 26 -5.92 15.55 -23.61
N VAL A 27 -6.24 14.35 -23.09
CA VAL A 27 -7.61 13.76 -23.15
C VAL A 27 -8.29 13.67 -21.79
N ILE A 28 -7.56 13.96 -20.69
CA ILE A 28 -8.07 13.84 -19.32
C ILE A 28 -7.99 15.19 -18.61
N ASP A 29 -9.11 15.61 -18.01
CA ASP A 29 -9.09 16.69 -17.02
C ASP A 29 -8.41 16.18 -15.74
N MET A 30 -7.15 16.62 -15.56
CA MET A 30 -6.33 16.19 -14.43
C MET A 30 -6.91 16.62 -13.09
N ALA A 31 -7.61 17.75 -13.00
CA ALA A 31 -8.20 18.21 -11.75
C ALA A 31 -9.39 17.32 -11.34
N VAL A 32 -10.21 16.91 -12.29
CA VAL A 32 -11.31 15.95 -12.04
C VAL A 32 -10.71 14.57 -11.68
N PHE A 33 -9.76 14.09 -12.47
CA PHE A 33 -9.12 12.78 -12.23
C PHE A 33 -8.46 12.68 -10.85
N GLN A 34 -7.73 13.72 -10.43
CA GLN A 34 -7.08 13.77 -9.11
C GLN A 34 -8.08 13.65 -7.96
N ARG A 35 -9.27 14.23 -8.07
CA ARG A 35 -10.32 14.09 -7.06
C ARG A 35 -10.77 12.63 -6.92
N PHE A 36 -10.96 11.93 -8.02
CA PHE A 36 -11.30 10.50 -7.98
C PHE A 36 -10.14 9.66 -7.47
N ALA A 37 -8.89 9.98 -7.82
CA ALA A 37 -7.70 9.33 -7.27
C ALA A 37 -7.63 9.50 -5.74
N GLY A 38 -7.88 10.70 -5.22
CA GLY A 38 -7.97 10.96 -3.79
C GLY A 38 -9.08 10.13 -3.11
N LEU A 39 -10.25 10.01 -3.75
CA LEU A 39 -11.34 9.15 -3.25
C LEU A 39 -10.98 7.68 -3.25
N VAL A 40 -10.21 7.20 -4.24
CA VAL A 40 -9.69 5.81 -4.25
C VAL A 40 -8.79 5.57 -3.06
N ILE A 41 -7.81 6.46 -2.81
CA ILE A 41 -6.89 6.36 -1.67
C ILE A 41 -7.66 6.38 -0.36
N LEU A 42 -8.65 7.28 -0.21
CA LEU A 42 -9.51 7.36 0.97
C LEU A 42 -10.31 6.07 1.17
N THR A 43 -10.84 5.49 0.09
CA THR A 43 -11.57 4.22 0.14
C THR A 43 -10.66 3.07 0.59
N VAL A 44 -9.42 3.02 0.10
CA VAL A 44 -8.42 2.03 0.52
C VAL A 44 -8.09 2.24 2.00
N ALA A 45 -7.87 3.48 2.45
CA ALA A 45 -7.63 3.81 3.86
C ALA A 45 -8.76 3.31 4.76
N ALA A 46 -10.01 3.61 4.41
CA ALA A 46 -11.18 3.19 5.16
C ALA A 46 -11.34 1.67 5.22
N LYS A 47 -11.08 0.96 4.10
CA LYS A 47 -11.09 -0.52 4.06
C LYS A 47 -9.97 -1.12 4.90
N THR A 48 -8.82 -0.48 4.96
CA THR A 48 -7.69 -0.92 5.77
C THR A 48 -7.98 -0.71 7.26
N ALA A 49 -8.61 0.42 7.62
CA ALA A 49 -8.98 0.72 9.00
C ALA A 49 -10.07 -0.22 9.55
N SER A 50 -11.06 -0.57 8.73
CA SER A 50 -12.19 -1.39 9.16
C SER A 50 -12.73 -2.27 8.03
N ALA A 51 -12.70 -3.58 8.25
CA ALA A 51 -13.28 -4.56 7.33
C ALA A 51 -14.79 -4.32 7.14
N ARG A 52 -15.51 -4.03 8.24
CA ARG A 52 -16.96 -3.79 8.21
C ARG A 52 -17.34 -2.55 7.38
N VAL A 53 -16.60 -1.45 7.51
CA VAL A 53 -16.76 -0.26 6.67
C VAL A 53 -16.41 -0.59 5.22
N GLY A 54 -15.37 -1.41 5.03
CA GLY A 54 -14.91 -1.84 3.72
C GLY A 54 -15.96 -2.59 2.88
N GLU A 55 -16.89 -3.31 3.51
CA GLU A 55 -17.97 -4.04 2.82
C GLU A 55 -18.98 -3.10 2.13
N TRP A 56 -19.24 -1.93 2.73
CA TRP A 56 -20.18 -0.93 2.20
C TRP A 56 -19.58 -0.03 1.12
N LEU A 57 -18.25 0.05 1.08
CA LEU A 57 -17.57 0.92 0.13
C LEU A 57 -17.41 0.25 -1.23
N PRO A 58 -17.59 1.00 -2.34
CA PRO A 58 -17.37 0.47 -3.67
C PRO A 58 -15.93 -0.01 -3.84
N ARG A 59 -15.71 -0.89 -4.81
CA ARG A 59 -14.37 -1.36 -5.15
C ARG A 59 -13.54 -0.18 -5.67
N PRO A 60 -12.28 0.00 -5.26
CA PRO A 60 -11.41 1.07 -5.75
C PRO A 60 -11.35 1.16 -7.27
N ALA A 61 -11.34 0.02 -7.96
CA ALA A 61 -11.35 -0.05 -9.42
C ALA A 61 -12.59 0.60 -10.05
N VAL A 62 -13.75 0.53 -9.39
CA VAL A 62 -14.99 1.18 -9.86
C VAL A 62 -14.87 2.70 -9.75
N ILE A 63 -14.32 3.19 -8.63
CA ILE A 63 -14.14 4.62 -8.41
C ILE A 63 -13.17 5.21 -9.44
N ILE A 64 -12.03 4.54 -9.69
CA ILE A 64 -11.06 5.03 -10.66
C ILE A 64 -11.61 4.96 -12.09
N GLY A 65 -12.38 3.92 -12.42
CA GLY A 65 -13.06 3.79 -13.71
C GLY A 65 -14.08 4.91 -13.94
N LEU A 66 -14.87 5.25 -12.93
CA LEU A 66 -15.79 6.39 -12.98
C LEU A 66 -15.03 7.71 -13.11
N GLY A 67 -13.93 7.86 -12.37
CA GLY A 67 -13.06 9.03 -12.47
C GLY A 67 -12.47 9.20 -13.86
N LEU A 68 -12.03 8.12 -14.47
CA LEU A 68 -11.53 8.14 -15.84
C LEU A 68 -12.60 8.62 -16.81
N VAL A 69 -13.82 8.03 -16.76
CA VAL A 69 -14.93 8.44 -17.62
C VAL A 69 -15.33 9.89 -17.38
N ALA A 70 -15.43 10.32 -16.12
CA ALA A 70 -15.82 11.68 -15.75
C ALA A 70 -14.79 12.75 -16.15
N SER A 71 -13.53 12.37 -16.27
CA SER A 71 -12.42 13.27 -16.63
C SER A 71 -12.15 13.34 -18.14
N LEU A 72 -12.81 12.52 -18.96
CA LEU A 72 -12.58 12.49 -20.40
C LEU A 72 -12.95 13.82 -21.08
N GLN A 73 -12.00 14.39 -21.79
CA GLN A 73 -12.15 15.60 -22.60
C GLN A 73 -11.70 15.34 -24.05
N PRO A 74 -12.54 14.69 -24.87
CA PRO A 74 -12.14 14.28 -26.22
C PRO A 74 -11.89 15.44 -27.20
N ALA A 75 -12.37 16.66 -26.88
CA ALA A 75 -12.29 17.81 -27.77
C ALA A 75 -10.86 18.36 -28.00
N GLY A 76 -9.89 17.92 -27.21
CA GLY A 76 -8.47 18.33 -27.32
C GLY A 76 -7.52 17.16 -27.58
N ALA A 77 -8.04 15.99 -27.94
CA ALA A 77 -7.26 14.77 -28.08
C ALA A 77 -6.15 14.89 -29.12
N ALA A 78 -4.90 14.92 -28.68
CA ALA A 78 -3.73 14.85 -29.53
C ALA A 78 -2.87 13.64 -29.10
N VAL A 79 -2.68 12.71 -30.03
CA VAL A 79 -1.75 11.60 -29.79
C VAL A 79 -0.32 12.12 -29.93
N THR A 80 0.33 12.34 -28.78
CA THR A 80 1.71 12.84 -28.73
C THR A 80 2.56 11.81 -28.00
N PHE A 81 3.48 11.20 -28.72
CA PHE A 81 4.47 10.31 -28.13
C PHE A 81 5.72 11.13 -27.82
N VAL A 82 6.04 11.26 -26.54
CA VAL A 82 7.25 12.00 -26.15
C VAL A 82 8.30 11.00 -25.66
N ALA A 83 9.35 10.88 -26.44
CA ALA A 83 10.54 10.14 -26.06
C ALA A 83 11.47 11.02 -25.20
N ASP A 84 10.98 11.52 -24.06
CA ASP A 84 11.83 12.18 -23.06
C ASP A 84 12.41 11.13 -22.13
N PRO A 85 13.72 10.82 -22.22
CA PRO A 85 14.35 9.83 -21.37
C PRO A 85 14.23 10.16 -19.87
N GLY A 86 14.19 11.46 -19.52
CA GLY A 86 14.04 11.90 -18.15
C GLY A 86 12.66 11.59 -17.57
N LEU A 87 11.61 11.79 -18.35
CA LEU A 87 10.24 11.45 -17.96
C LEU A 87 10.05 9.94 -17.79
N VAL A 88 10.54 9.18 -18.77
CA VAL A 88 10.47 7.70 -18.73
C VAL A 88 11.27 7.16 -17.55
N ALA A 89 12.48 7.67 -17.31
CA ALA A 89 13.32 7.25 -16.19
C ALA A 89 12.64 7.51 -14.83
N ARG A 90 11.95 8.64 -14.66
CA ARG A 90 11.19 8.95 -13.44
C ARG A 90 10.02 7.99 -13.24
N GLY A 91 9.27 7.69 -14.31
CA GLY A 91 8.15 6.74 -14.25
C GLY A 91 8.62 5.34 -13.87
N VAL A 92 9.68 4.85 -14.52
CA VAL A 92 10.29 3.56 -14.22
C VAL A 92 10.88 3.53 -12.80
N ALA A 93 11.54 4.61 -12.36
CA ALA A 93 12.08 4.71 -11.00
C ALA A 93 10.96 4.66 -9.95
N ALA A 94 9.85 5.37 -10.16
CA ALA A 94 8.70 5.33 -9.24
C ALA A 94 8.11 3.91 -9.14
N ALA A 95 7.90 3.23 -10.26
CA ALA A 95 7.45 1.84 -10.28
C ALA A 95 8.49 0.89 -9.63
N GLY A 96 9.79 1.14 -9.88
CA GLY A 96 10.90 0.37 -9.30
C GLY A 96 10.97 0.48 -7.78
N VAL A 97 10.72 1.66 -7.22
CA VAL A 97 10.62 1.85 -5.76
C VAL A 97 9.47 1.00 -5.18
N GLY A 98 8.29 1.00 -5.82
CA GLY A 98 7.15 0.20 -5.37
C GLY A 98 7.44 -1.31 -5.42
N VAL A 99 8.00 -1.79 -6.52
CA VAL A 99 8.39 -3.21 -6.67
C VAL A 99 9.48 -3.59 -5.68
N GLY A 100 10.50 -2.75 -5.52
CA GLY A 100 11.61 -2.96 -4.59
C GLY A 100 11.11 -3.02 -3.14
N PHE A 101 10.22 -2.11 -2.75
CA PHE A 101 9.58 -2.12 -1.44
C PHE A 101 8.78 -3.40 -1.20
N ALA A 102 7.95 -3.82 -2.16
CA ALA A 102 7.18 -5.06 -2.05
C ALA A 102 8.08 -6.30 -1.94
N MET A 103 9.21 -6.33 -2.66
CA MET A 103 10.20 -7.39 -2.54
C MET A 103 10.89 -7.40 -1.17
N LEU A 104 11.23 -6.22 -0.65
CA LEU A 104 11.84 -6.06 0.67
C LEU A 104 10.89 -6.57 1.77
N VAL A 105 9.63 -6.14 1.75
CA VAL A 105 8.60 -6.61 2.70
C VAL A 105 8.40 -8.12 2.60
N ALA A 106 8.37 -8.68 1.39
CA ALA A 106 8.25 -10.13 1.21
C ALA A 106 9.49 -10.91 1.71
N ALA A 107 10.68 -10.33 1.59
CA ALA A 107 11.90 -10.95 2.10
C ALA A 107 12.01 -10.87 3.62
N LEU A 108 11.54 -9.78 4.22
CA LEU A 108 11.53 -9.56 5.67
C LEU A 108 10.26 -10.11 6.35
N GLY A 109 9.35 -10.71 5.58
CA GLY A 109 8.05 -11.16 6.06
C GLY A 109 8.08 -11.97 7.36
N PRO A 110 8.95 -13.01 7.50
CA PRO A 110 9.05 -13.78 8.74
C PRO A 110 9.42 -12.90 9.94
N VAL A 111 10.47 -12.08 9.81
CA VAL A 111 10.95 -11.19 10.89
C VAL A 111 9.89 -10.13 11.25
N LEU A 112 9.19 -9.58 10.25
CA LEU A 112 8.16 -8.58 10.49
C LEU A 112 6.94 -9.16 11.21
N GLN A 113 6.57 -10.41 10.94
CA GLN A 113 5.44 -11.05 11.61
C GLN A 113 5.71 -11.32 13.09
N GLU A 114 6.95 -11.58 13.46
CA GLU A 114 7.37 -11.85 14.84
C GLU A 114 7.62 -10.57 15.65
N SER A 115 8.02 -9.48 14.97
CA SER A 115 8.52 -8.26 15.64
C SER A 115 7.57 -7.06 15.55
N VAL A 116 6.43 -7.19 14.88
CA VAL A 116 5.54 -6.05 14.60
C VAL A 116 4.09 -6.36 14.97
N ASP A 117 3.50 -5.49 15.78
CA ASP A 117 2.04 -5.48 16.00
C ASP A 117 1.33 -5.09 14.69
N LEU A 118 0.82 -6.11 13.99
CA LEU A 118 0.18 -5.95 12.68
C LEU A 118 -1.13 -5.15 12.75
N ASP A 119 -1.86 -5.19 13.85
CA ASP A 119 -3.12 -4.46 13.99
C ASP A 119 -2.84 -2.97 14.19
N LEU A 120 -1.88 -2.63 15.04
CA LEU A 120 -1.45 -1.25 15.23
C LEU A 120 -0.84 -0.67 13.96
N PHE A 121 0.03 -1.44 13.27
CA PHE A 121 0.61 -1.04 12.00
C PHE A 121 -0.44 -0.84 10.89
N ARG A 122 -1.44 -1.72 10.83
CA ARG A 122 -2.57 -1.61 9.89
C ARG A 122 -3.38 -0.34 10.14
N PHE A 123 -3.69 -0.04 11.40
CA PHE A 123 -4.42 1.17 11.75
C PHE A 123 -3.64 2.44 11.39
N GLY A 124 -2.37 2.52 11.75
CA GLY A 124 -1.53 3.67 11.42
C GLY A 124 -1.30 3.83 9.92
N SER A 125 -1.17 2.73 9.18
CA SER A 125 -1.11 2.76 7.71
C SER A 125 -2.40 3.32 7.10
N ALA A 126 -3.56 2.98 7.67
CA ALA A 126 -4.84 3.53 7.25
C ALA A 126 -4.92 5.04 7.51
N VAL A 127 -4.42 5.52 8.66
CA VAL A 127 -4.34 6.96 8.97
C VAL A 127 -3.40 7.67 8.00
N ALA A 128 -2.22 7.11 7.73
CA ALA A 128 -1.27 7.67 6.76
C ALA A 128 -1.87 7.79 5.35
N LEU A 129 -2.57 6.74 4.88
CA LEU A 129 -3.29 6.76 3.60
C LEU A 129 -4.42 7.80 3.61
N GLY A 130 -5.14 7.94 4.72
CA GLY A 130 -6.17 8.97 4.89
C GLY A 130 -5.60 10.38 4.76
N MET A 131 -4.47 10.66 5.42
CA MET A 131 -3.76 11.93 5.30
C MET A 131 -3.26 12.19 3.88
N LEU A 132 -2.75 11.15 3.20
CA LEU A 132 -2.36 11.26 1.79
C LEU A 132 -3.57 11.59 0.91
N ALA A 133 -4.71 10.95 1.12
CA ALA A 133 -5.94 11.23 0.38
C ALA A 133 -6.39 12.68 0.57
N LEU A 134 -6.38 13.19 1.80
CA LEU A 134 -6.73 14.58 2.11
C LEU A 134 -5.78 15.57 1.45
N SER A 135 -4.49 15.27 1.38
CA SER A 135 -3.49 16.06 0.68
C SER A 135 -3.75 16.10 -0.83
N VAL A 136 -4.04 14.94 -1.44
CA VAL A 136 -4.36 14.83 -2.88
C VAL A 136 -5.66 15.56 -3.21
N LEU A 137 -6.64 15.55 -2.31
CA LEU A 137 -7.90 16.28 -2.44
C LEU A 137 -7.76 17.80 -2.20
N GLY A 138 -6.58 18.27 -1.77
CA GLY A 138 -6.33 19.67 -1.46
C GLY A 138 -7.01 20.16 -0.19
N LEU A 139 -7.43 19.26 0.70
CA LEU A 139 -8.11 19.59 1.95
C LEU A 139 -7.13 19.88 3.09
N VAL A 140 -5.88 19.45 2.95
CA VAL A 140 -4.80 19.76 3.89
C VAL A 140 -3.79 20.65 3.17
N PRO A 141 -3.69 21.94 3.54
CA PRO A 141 -2.78 22.90 2.92
C PRO A 141 -1.35 22.73 3.48
N THR A 142 -0.70 21.61 3.19
CA THR A 142 0.67 21.37 3.62
C THR A 142 1.48 20.74 2.49
N GLU A 143 2.65 21.29 2.25
CA GLU A 143 3.66 20.70 1.35
C GLU A 143 4.50 19.62 2.07
N ALA A 144 4.37 19.52 3.40
CA ALA A 144 5.09 18.53 4.18
C ALA A 144 4.55 17.11 3.93
N PRO A 145 5.40 16.09 3.85
CA PRO A 145 4.99 14.71 3.67
C PRO A 145 4.38 14.11 4.96
N VAL A 146 3.27 14.67 5.42
CA VAL A 146 2.61 14.29 6.69
C VAL A 146 2.27 12.81 6.73
N ALA A 147 1.85 12.24 5.60
CA ALA A 147 1.56 10.81 5.51
C ALA A 147 2.78 9.94 5.82
N LEU A 148 3.97 10.34 5.36
CA LEU A 148 5.23 9.65 5.69
C LEU A 148 5.57 9.81 7.17
N GLY A 149 5.35 11.00 7.74
CA GLY A 149 5.56 11.23 9.17
C GLY A 149 4.68 10.32 10.02
N VAL A 150 3.39 10.22 9.70
CA VAL A 150 2.46 9.30 10.39
C VAL A 150 2.90 7.86 10.23
N LEU A 151 3.30 7.45 9.02
CA LEU A 151 3.75 6.08 8.77
C LEU A 151 5.02 5.75 9.56
N CYS A 152 6.00 6.65 9.60
CA CYS A 152 7.22 6.47 10.39
C CYS A 152 6.93 6.34 11.89
N VAL A 153 6.10 7.23 12.45
CA VAL A 153 5.69 7.17 13.86
C VAL A 153 4.99 5.85 14.15
N THR A 154 4.05 5.44 13.29
CA THR A 154 3.34 4.17 13.46
C THR A 154 4.29 2.97 13.41
N ALA A 155 5.24 2.96 12.47
CA ALA A 155 6.21 1.87 12.35
C ALA A 155 7.05 1.73 13.63
N VAL A 156 7.46 2.87 14.23
CA VAL A 156 8.22 2.86 15.50
C VAL A 156 7.37 2.31 16.65
N PHE A 157 6.11 2.75 16.78
CA PHE A 157 5.23 2.27 17.84
C PHE A 157 4.73 0.84 17.67
N SER A 158 4.69 0.34 16.43
CA SER A 158 4.31 -1.04 16.14
C SER A 158 5.45 -2.03 16.32
N PHE A 159 6.68 -1.54 16.52
CA PHE A 159 7.84 -2.40 16.72
C PHE A 159 7.89 -2.87 18.18
N ASP A 160 7.68 -4.17 18.39
CA ASP A 160 7.73 -4.84 19.69
C ASP A 160 8.85 -5.89 19.67
N PRO A 161 10.04 -5.57 20.19
CA PRO A 161 11.16 -6.50 20.22
C PRO A 161 10.95 -7.65 21.22
N ASP A 162 10.06 -7.48 22.21
CA ASP A 162 9.81 -8.50 23.22
C ASP A 162 8.87 -9.61 22.72
N ALA A 163 8.05 -9.33 21.71
CA ALA A 163 7.18 -10.31 21.07
C ALA A 163 7.99 -11.44 20.40
N ALA A 164 9.12 -11.13 19.79
CA ALA A 164 10.02 -12.11 19.20
C ALA A 164 10.63 -13.07 20.25
N SER A 165 10.97 -12.55 21.41
CA SER A 165 11.54 -13.34 22.51
C SER A 165 10.49 -14.25 23.16
N ALA A 166 9.22 -13.84 23.18
CA ALA A 166 8.11 -14.65 23.70
C ALA A 166 7.76 -15.82 22.76
N ALA A 167 7.86 -15.62 21.47
CA ALA A 167 7.61 -16.68 20.47
C ALA A 167 8.70 -17.77 20.51
N GLU A 168 9.97 -17.40 20.70
CA GLU A 168 11.07 -18.37 20.88
C GLU A 168 10.91 -19.19 22.17
N ALA A 169 10.41 -18.56 23.26
CA ALA A 169 10.21 -19.23 24.54
C ALA A 169 9.05 -20.26 24.50
N ASP A 170 8.05 -20.04 23.66
CA ASP A 170 6.91 -20.96 23.50
C ASP A 170 7.24 -22.15 22.56
N ASP A 171 8.15 -21.97 21.60
CA ASP A 171 8.62 -23.04 20.70
C ASP A 171 9.61 -24.00 21.42
N ASP A 172 10.31 -23.52 22.47
CA ASP A 172 11.17 -24.33 23.33
C ASP A 172 10.40 -25.06 24.46
N ALA A 173 9.12 -24.80 24.64
CA ALA A 173 8.26 -25.53 25.56
C ALA A 173 8.01 -26.95 25.03
N ASP A 174 8.74 -27.94 25.58
CA ASP A 174 8.68 -29.35 25.20
C ASP A 174 7.23 -29.88 25.38
N PRO A 175 6.52 -30.23 24.28
CA PRO A 175 5.15 -30.75 24.38
C PRO A 175 5.05 -32.09 25.14
N ARG A 176 6.19 -32.66 25.54
CA ARG A 176 6.24 -33.88 26.39
C ARG A 176 6.09 -33.56 27.88
N ALA A 177 6.32 -32.33 28.31
CA ALA A 177 6.12 -31.98 29.72
C ALA A 177 4.64 -31.90 30.09
N ASP A 178 3.78 -31.42 29.18
CA ASP A 178 2.32 -31.38 29.39
C ASP A 178 1.67 -32.77 29.35
N ALA A 179 2.20 -33.70 28.55
CA ALA A 179 1.70 -35.07 28.49
C ALA A 179 2.04 -35.87 29.76
N ALA A 180 3.15 -35.58 30.43
CA ALA A 180 3.52 -36.23 31.69
C ALA A 180 2.67 -35.74 32.87
N ALA A 181 2.29 -34.45 32.89
CA ALA A 181 1.46 -33.89 33.95
C ALA A 181 -0.01 -34.33 33.89
N SER A 182 -0.53 -34.68 32.71
CA SER A 182 -1.88 -35.15 32.52
C SER A 182 -2.06 -36.63 32.89
N ASP A 183 -1.00 -37.45 32.81
CA ASP A 183 -1.04 -38.88 33.15
C ASP A 183 -0.97 -39.13 34.67
N GLU A 184 -0.41 -38.20 35.45
CA GLU A 184 -0.39 -38.26 36.92
C GLU A 184 -1.73 -37.83 37.57
N ALA A 185 -2.55 -37.04 36.87
CA ALA A 185 -3.84 -36.55 37.40
C ALA A 185 -5.00 -37.56 37.25
N ASP A 186 -4.87 -38.56 36.37
CA ASP A 186 -5.95 -39.53 36.09
C ASP A 186 -5.75 -40.86 36.83
N GLY A 187 -4.71 -40.98 37.67
CA GLY A 187 -4.34 -42.16 38.42
C GLY A 187 -4.61 -42.12 39.95
N ALA A 188 -5.38 -41.11 40.49
CA ALA A 188 -5.66 -40.98 41.93
C ALA A 188 -7.15 -41.15 42.27
#